data_32a909df4e5d7b837b8c01d259450e38
#
_entry.id   32a909df4e5d7b837b8c01d259450e38
#
_cell.length_a   1.000
_cell.length_b   1.000
_cell.length_c   1.000
_cell.angle_alpha   90.00
_cell.angle_beta   90.00
_cell.angle_gamma   90.00
#
_symmetry.space_group_name_H-M   'P 1'
#
loop_
_entity.id
_entity.type
_entity.pdbx_description
1 polymer ?
#
loop_
_entity_poly.entity_id
_entity_poly.type
_entity_poly.pdbx_seq_one_letter_code
_entity_poly.pdbx_strand_id
1 'polypeptide(L)'
;NKRFGQEHKHAERHDDRSEFKRDYDRLIFSSAFRRLQNKTQVFPLPGSIFVHNRLTHSLEVSSVGMSLGNDISRRIIQKRPELKDTLFEEIGTIVSAACLAHDLGNPPFGHSGEKAIQTFFSEGAGQNLKSAVSSQFWDDITHYEGNANGFRILTHRFKGRRQGGFVMTYPMLAAIVKYPFASSLAGDHGKFGFFTSEAATYQKVADELGIRRLSAEGEPLRYARHPLVYMVEAADDICYEIMDIEDSHKLKILSFDETADLLLGFFDETTKNKIRQRIIDEELTDENEQVVYMRACVIGKLENECVKAFLDHEEEILAGTFEGALIDHISEHERNAYITCTQVSRKKIYASKPVLDIELSGYKIMATLMEVFIDAAVNPSRFYSKQLLRRVSSQYDIENESLEERLMAVLDYISGMTDIYALD
;
A
#
# COMPACT_ATOMS: atom_id res chain seq x y z
N ASN A 1 6.11 -12.21 18.31
CA ASN A 1 5.24 -11.48 19.26
C ASN A 1 5.78 -10.14 19.76
N LYS A 2 7.06 -9.83 19.53
CA LYS A 2 7.63 -8.55 19.97
C LYS A 2 7.04 -7.38 19.18
N ARG A 3 6.91 -6.23 19.86
CA ARG A 3 6.36 -5.00 19.30
C ARG A 3 7.41 -3.90 19.27
N PHE A 4 7.49 -3.19 18.17
CA PHE A 4 8.37 -2.03 18.05
C PHE A 4 8.00 -0.95 19.07
N GLY A 5 9.00 -0.48 19.83
CA GLY A 5 8.84 0.53 20.88
C GLY A 5 8.30 0.01 22.23
N GLN A 6 8.02 -1.27 22.37
CA GLN A 6 7.58 -1.91 23.62
C GLN A 6 8.24 -3.28 23.87
N GLU A 7 9.46 -3.48 23.45
CA GLU A 7 10.17 -4.75 23.46
C GLU A 7 10.32 -5.37 24.86
N HIS A 8 10.32 -4.52 25.91
CA HIS A 8 10.53 -4.92 27.30
C HIS A 8 9.24 -4.92 28.14
N LYS A 9 8.09 -4.62 27.55
CA LYS A 9 6.81 -4.57 28.28
C LYS A 9 6.05 -5.88 28.11
N HIS A 10 6.18 -6.78 29.08
CA HIS A 10 5.23 -7.89 29.27
C HIS A 10 4.04 -7.34 30.07
N ALA A 11 3.03 -6.81 29.39
CA ALA A 11 1.75 -6.54 30.07
C ALA A 11 1.05 -7.86 30.31
N GLU A 12 0.64 -8.14 31.57
CA GLU A 12 -0.38 -9.14 31.85
C GLU A 12 -1.62 -8.79 31.01
N ARG A 13 -2.05 -9.69 30.17
CA ARG A 13 -3.17 -9.49 29.27
C ARG A 13 -4.34 -10.36 29.71
N HIS A 14 -5.51 -9.75 29.73
CA HIS A 14 -6.73 -10.36 30.22
C HIS A 14 -7.64 -10.89 29.11
N ASP A 15 -7.16 -10.95 27.86
CA ASP A 15 -7.93 -11.48 26.73
C ASP A 15 -7.08 -12.39 25.82
N ASP A 16 -7.75 -13.30 25.11
CA ASP A 16 -7.14 -14.37 24.31
C ASP A 16 -6.75 -13.93 22.89
N ARG A 17 -6.82 -12.62 22.55
CA ARG A 17 -6.44 -12.14 21.23
C ARG A 17 -4.93 -12.24 21.02
N SER A 18 -4.53 -12.79 19.87
CA SER A 18 -3.12 -12.79 19.47
C SER A 18 -2.58 -11.38 19.29
N GLU A 19 -1.25 -11.22 19.36
CA GLU A 19 -0.60 -9.95 19.11
C GLU A 19 -0.85 -9.43 17.69
N PHE A 20 -0.98 -10.33 16.73
CA PHE A 20 -1.23 -10.00 15.34
C PHE A 20 -2.69 -9.54 15.11
N LYS A 21 -3.66 -10.17 15.79
CA LYS A 21 -5.04 -9.67 15.80
C LYS A 21 -5.14 -8.27 16.41
N ARG A 22 -4.30 -7.96 17.41
CA ARG A 22 -4.22 -6.61 17.99
C ARG A 22 -3.63 -5.60 17.01
N ASP A 23 -2.76 -5.99 16.08
CA ASP A 23 -2.27 -5.12 15.01
C ASP A 23 -3.40 -4.74 14.07
N TYR A 24 -4.18 -5.72 13.64
CA TYR A 24 -5.39 -5.48 12.85
C TYR A 24 -6.35 -4.50 13.54
N ASP A 25 -6.67 -4.77 14.82
CA ASP A 25 -7.59 -3.92 15.59
C ASP A 25 -7.06 -2.46 15.72
N ARG A 26 -5.76 -2.28 15.95
CA ARG A 26 -5.15 -0.95 16.03
C ARG A 26 -5.27 -0.16 14.74
N LEU A 27 -5.18 -0.84 13.59
CA LEU A 27 -5.31 -0.21 12.28
C LEU A 27 -6.75 0.25 12.03
N ILE A 28 -7.72 -0.64 12.12
CA ILE A 28 -9.12 -0.30 11.80
C ILE A 28 -9.71 0.78 12.71
N PHE A 29 -9.25 0.87 13.97
CA PHE A 29 -9.69 1.93 14.90
C PHE A 29 -8.87 3.22 14.77
N SER A 30 -7.87 3.27 13.90
CA SER A 30 -7.03 4.46 13.74
C SER A 30 -7.67 5.53 12.85
N SER A 31 -7.32 6.80 13.12
CA SER A 31 -7.71 7.90 12.24
C SER A 31 -7.03 7.83 10.87
N ALA A 32 -5.80 7.27 10.80
CA ALA A 32 -5.08 7.10 9.54
C ALA A 32 -5.85 6.17 8.59
N PHE A 33 -6.33 5.02 9.09
CA PHE A 33 -7.13 4.09 8.30
C PHE A 33 -8.48 4.70 7.88
N ARG A 34 -9.17 5.38 8.80
CA ARG A 34 -10.46 6.03 8.47
C ARG A 34 -10.35 7.11 7.40
N ARG A 35 -9.20 7.80 7.28
CA ARG A 35 -9.00 8.80 6.22
C ARG A 35 -8.98 8.21 4.81
N LEU A 36 -8.68 6.91 4.67
CA LEU A 36 -8.72 6.21 3.38
C LEU A 36 -10.12 6.23 2.74
N GLN A 37 -11.19 6.35 3.52
CA GLN A 37 -12.56 6.45 3.01
C GLN A 37 -12.75 7.60 2.01
N ASN A 38 -12.05 8.72 2.22
CA ASN A 38 -12.16 9.92 1.40
C ASN A 38 -10.87 10.18 0.59
N LYS A 39 -10.17 9.10 0.21
CA LYS A 39 -9.06 9.12 -0.74
C LYS A 39 -9.43 8.30 -1.96
N THR A 40 -9.27 8.88 -3.14
CA THR A 40 -9.50 8.24 -4.43
C THR A 40 -8.56 7.05 -4.59
N GLN A 41 -9.10 5.92 -5.06
CA GLN A 41 -8.29 4.76 -5.51
C GLN A 41 -7.85 4.98 -6.96
N VAL A 42 -8.76 4.93 -7.90
CA VAL A 42 -8.55 5.19 -9.33
C VAL A 42 -9.57 6.20 -9.84
N PHE A 43 -10.86 5.93 -9.59
CA PHE A 43 -11.94 6.75 -10.10
C PHE A 43 -12.30 7.88 -9.13
N PRO A 44 -12.82 9.04 -9.67
CA PRO A 44 -13.38 10.09 -8.83
C PRO A 44 -14.37 9.51 -7.83
N LEU A 45 -14.36 10.01 -6.59
CA LEU A 45 -15.37 9.63 -5.60
C LEU A 45 -16.70 10.28 -5.97
N PRO A 46 -17.63 9.56 -6.58
CA PRO A 46 -18.88 10.15 -7.08
C PRO A 46 -19.96 10.15 -6.01
N GLY A 47 -20.89 11.06 -6.13
CA GLY A 47 -22.08 11.07 -5.29
C GLY A 47 -23.12 10.00 -5.64
N SER A 48 -23.07 9.35 -6.81
CA SER A 48 -24.16 8.54 -7.34
C SER A 48 -23.78 7.13 -7.80
N ILE A 49 -22.51 6.81 -7.96
CA ILE A 49 -22.04 5.47 -8.37
C ILE A 49 -21.02 4.99 -7.34
N PHE A 50 -21.24 3.77 -6.83
CA PHE A 50 -20.37 3.18 -5.83
C PHE A 50 -19.18 2.49 -6.50
N VAL A 51 -18.06 3.19 -6.58
CA VAL A 51 -16.76 2.67 -6.96
C VAL A 51 -15.87 2.51 -5.72
N HIS A 52 -14.78 1.77 -5.85
CA HIS A 52 -13.85 1.55 -4.77
C HIS A 52 -13.13 2.85 -4.36
N ASN A 53 -13.00 3.06 -3.05
CA ASN A 53 -12.09 4.01 -2.45
C ASN A 53 -10.96 3.26 -1.75
N ARG A 54 -9.93 3.96 -1.26
CA ARG A 54 -8.79 3.29 -0.63
C ARG A 54 -9.15 2.47 0.61
N LEU A 55 -10.19 2.82 1.35
CA LEU A 55 -10.63 2.05 2.51
C LEU A 55 -11.26 0.73 2.10
N THR A 56 -12.19 0.74 1.13
CA THR A 56 -12.83 -0.51 0.65
C THR A 56 -11.81 -1.40 -0.03
N HIS A 57 -10.94 -0.85 -0.86
CA HIS A 57 -9.82 -1.57 -1.46
C HIS A 57 -8.92 -2.22 -0.38
N SER A 58 -8.48 -1.48 0.64
CA SER A 58 -7.65 -2.05 1.71
C SER A 58 -8.34 -3.19 2.48
N LEU A 59 -9.67 -3.14 2.62
CA LEU A 59 -10.45 -4.23 3.24
C LEU A 59 -10.48 -5.47 2.35
N GLU A 60 -10.64 -5.31 1.05
CA GLU A 60 -10.64 -6.40 0.07
C GLU A 60 -9.26 -7.05 -0.03
N VAL A 61 -8.21 -6.24 -0.15
CA VAL A 61 -6.82 -6.71 -0.12
C VAL A 61 -6.52 -7.46 1.19
N SER A 62 -7.05 -6.97 2.32
CA SER A 62 -6.92 -7.65 3.63
C SER A 62 -7.61 -9.02 3.65
N SER A 63 -8.76 -9.16 2.99
CA SER A 63 -9.48 -10.43 2.87
C SER A 63 -8.72 -11.44 2.01
N VAL A 64 -8.28 -11.02 0.84
CA VAL A 64 -7.48 -11.85 -0.09
C VAL A 64 -6.14 -12.23 0.55
N GLY A 65 -5.45 -11.28 1.19
CA GLY A 65 -4.19 -11.52 1.88
C GLY A 65 -4.33 -12.51 3.04
N MET A 66 -5.45 -12.46 3.79
CA MET A 66 -5.75 -13.47 4.82
C MET A 66 -5.92 -14.86 4.21
N SER A 67 -6.62 -14.97 3.09
CA SER A 67 -6.81 -16.23 2.37
C SER A 67 -5.48 -16.81 1.89
N LEU A 68 -4.66 -16.00 1.21
CA LEU A 68 -3.32 -16.38 0.76
C LEU A 68 -2.44 -16.86 1.92
N GLY A 69 -2.36 -16.08 2.99
CA GLY A 69 -1.55 -16.42 4.16
C GLY A 69 -1.99 -17.71 4.85
N ASN A 70 -3.31 -17.92 5.00
CA ASN A 70 -3.86 -19.13 5.58
C ASN A 70 -3.62 -20.36 4.71
N ASP A 71 -3.76 -20.25 3.39
CA ASP A 71 -3.61 -21.39 2.48
C ASP A 71 -2.13 -21.78 2.35
N ILE A 72 -1.22 -20.83 2.25
CA ILE A 72 0.22 -21.08 2.25
C ILE A 72 0.64 -21.72 3.57
N SER A 73 0.24 -21.14 4.72
CA SER A 73 0.52 -21.67 6.05
C SER A 73 0.05 -23.10 6.19
N ARG A 74 -1.21 -23.38 5.83
CA ARG A 74 -1.81 -24.72 5.90
C ARG A 74 -1.03 -25.75 5.05
N ARG A 75 -0.65 -25.40 3.84
CA ARG A 75 0.09 -26.30 2.93
C ARG A 75 1.52 -26.55 3.41
N ILE A 76 2.19 -25.53 4.00
CA ILE A 76 3.51 -25.69 4.61
C ILE A 76 3.42 -26.58 5.86
N ILE A 77 2.43 -26.39 6.73
CA ILE A 77 2.21 -27.22 7.92
C ILE A 77 1.93 -28.68 7.52
N GLN A 78 1.21 -28.92 6.42
CA GLN A 78 1.03 -30.30 5.91
C GLN A 78 2.34 -30.97 5.53
N LYS A 79 3.31 -30.23 5.01
CA LYS A 79 4.67 -30.73 4.69
C LYS A 79 5.58 -30.80 5.92
N ARG A 80 5.34 -29.95 6.93
CA ARG A 80 6.16 -29.77 8.15
C ARG A 80 5.25 -29.74 9.39
N PRO A 81 4.75 -30.91 9.86
CA PRO A 81 3.78 -30.99 10.97
C PRO A 81 4.29 -30.38 12.29
N GLU A 82 5.60 -30.24 12.47
CA GLU A 82 6.22 -29.61 13.64
C GLU A 82 5.91 -28.10 13.75
N LEU A 83 5.43 -27.49 12.70
CA LEU A 83 5.00 -26.08 12.69
C LEU A 83 3.55 -25.89 13.18
N LYS A 84 2.82 -27.00 13.37
CA LYS A 84 1.48 -26.96 13.92
C LYS A 84 1.50 -26.46 15.38
N ASP A 85 0.46 -25.77 15.78
CA ASP A 85 0.30 -25.17 17.12
C ASP A 85 1.41 -24.12 17.44
N THR A 86 2.03 -23.55 16.40
CA THR A 86 3.00 -22.47 16.50
C THR A 86 2.45 -21.15 15.95
N LEU A 87 3.22 -20.05 16.08
CA LEU A 87 2.86 -18.77 15.48
C LEU A 87 2.79 -18.80 13.94
N PHE A 88 3.19 -19.90 13.33
CA PHE A 88 3.11 -20.08 11.89
C PHE A 88 1.65 -20.11 11.39
N GLU A 89 0.71 -20.55 12.25
CA GLU A 89 -0.73 -20.52 11.96
C GLU A 89 -1.32 -19.10 11.88
N GLU A 90 -0.60 -18.10 12.39
CA GLU A 90 -1.01 -16.69 12.39
C GLU A 90 -0.61 -15.90 11.13
N ILE A 91 0.03 -16.57 10.15
CA ILE A 91 0.52 -15.88 8.92
C ILE A 91 -0.61 -15.12 8.25
N GLY A 92 -1.79 -15.73 8.09
CA GLY A 92 -2.95 -15.05 7.51
C GLY A 92 -3.36 -13.80 8.27
N THR A 93 -3.31 -13.82 9.60
CA THR A 93 -3.63 -12.66 10.45
C THR A 93 -2.59 -11.53 10.28
N ILE A 94 -1.29 -11.89 10.18
CA ILE A 94 -0.21 -10.92 9.96
C ILE A 94 -0.36 -10.25 8.59
N VAL A 95 -0.55 -11.05 7.53
CA VAL A 95 -0.71 -10.57 6.16
C VAL A 95 -1.95 -9.70 6.03
N SER A 96 -3.08 -10.12 6.63
CA SER A 96 -4.31 -9.34 6.65
C SER A 96 -4.12 -7.96 7.29
N ALA A 97 -3.40 -7.87 8.41
CA ALA A 97 -3.09 -6.60 9.05
C ALA A 97 -2.15 -5.74 8.18
N ALA A 98 -1.14 -6.34 7.53
CA ALA A 98 -0.25 -5.65 6.62
C ALA A 98 -1.00 -5.10 5.40
N CYS A 99 -1.92 -5.88 4.83
CA CYS A 99 -2.79 -5.47 3.73
C CYS A 99 -3.67 -4.26 4.10
N LEU A 100 -4.21 -4.18 5.33
CA LEU A 100 -4.92 -2.97 5.77
C LEU A 100 -4.04 -1.71 5.75
N ALA A 101 -2.74 -1.89 5.96
CA ALA A 101 -1.81 -0.78 6.12
C ALA A 101 -1.11 -0.38 4.82
N HIS A 102 -1.16 -1.19 3.75
CA HIS A 102 -0.34 -1.01 2.55
C HIS A 102 -0.52 0.37 1.89
N ASP A 103 -1.74 0.92 1.93
CA ASP A 103 -2.12 2.18 1.31
C ASP A 103 -2.15 3.39 2.26
N LEU A 104 -1.79 3.21 3.56
CA LEU A 104 -1.88 4.28 4.57
C LEU A 104 -1.04 5.52 4.23
N GLY A 105 0.07 5.33 3.54
CA GLY A 105 1.03 6.38 3.23
C GLY A 105 0.73 7.18 1.98
N ASN A 106 -0.23 6.77 1.17
CA ASN A 106 -0.58 7.48 -0.05
C ASN A 106 -1.14 8.87 0.25
N PRO A 107 -0.63 9.92 -0.41
CA PRO A 107 -1.17 11.27 -0.27
C PRO A 107 -2.56 11.40 -0.91
N PRO A 108 -3.26 12.54 -0.73
CA PRO A 108 -4.45 12.86 -1.51
C PRO A 108 -4.20 12.69 -3.00
N PHE A 109 -5.19 12.23 -3.74
CA PHE A 109 -5.14 11.98 -5.19
C PHE A 109 -4.07 10.94 -5.62
N GLY A 110 -3.59 10.11 -4.69
CA GLY A 110 -2.71 8.99 -4.96
C GLY A 110 -1.43 9.35 -5.72
N HIS A 111 -1.21 8.70 -6.86
CA HIS A 111 -0.01 8.90 -7.69
C HIS A 111 0.19 10.34 -8.16
N SER A 112 -0.88 11.06 -8.50
CA SER A 112 -0.79 12.48 -8.85
C SER A 112 -0.31 13.32 -7.69
N GLY A 113 -0.74 13.00 -6.46
CA GLY A 113 -0.26 13.64 -5.25
C GLY A 113 1.22 13.37 -4.98
N GLU A 114 1.67 12.12 -5.13
CA GLU A 114 3.10 11.78 -5.04
C GLU A 114 3.93 12.56 -6.06
N LYS A 115 3.46 12.57 -7.31
CA LYS A 115 4.15 13.28 -8.40
C LYS A 115 4.22 14.77 -8.16
N ALA A 116 3.16 15.37 -7.63
CA ALA A 116 3.16 16.79 -7.28
C ALA A 116 4.19 17.12 -6.18
N ILE A 117 4.33 16.25 -5.16
CA ILE A 117 5.36 16.41 -4.13
C ILE A 117 6.77 16.28 -4.74
N GLN A 118 7.02 15.24 -5.52
CA GLN A 118 8.31 15.00 -6.18
C GLN A 118 8.72 16.17 -7.07
N THR A 119 7.83 16.60 -7.97
CA THR A 119 8.13 17.66 -8.94
C THR A 119 8.25 19.03 -8.31
N PHE A 120 7.56 19.32 -7.20
CA PHE A 120 7.77 20.53 -6.44
C PHE A 120 9.24 20.71 -6.04
N PHE A 121 9.90 19.65 -5.57
CA PHE A 121 11.31 19.68 -5.18
C PHE A 121 12.26 19.51 -6.37
N SER A 122 11.97 18.62 -7.32
CA SER A 122 12.89 18.32 -8.42
C SER A 122 12.85 19.34 -9.56
N GLU A 123 11.72 20.00 -9.81
CA GLU A 123 11.49 20.88 -10.97
C GLU A 123 10.94 22.25 -10.57
N GLY A 124 10.27 22.36 -9.41
CA GLY A 124 9.55 23.53 -8.95
C GLY A 124 10.33 24.45 -8.01
N ALA A 125 9.58 25.28 -7.27
CA ALA A 125 10.14 26.26 -6.33
C ALA A 125 10.97 25.62 -5.20
N GLY A 126 10.71 24.35 -4.87
CA GLY A 126 11.45 23.61 -3.86
C GLY A 126 12.93 23.36 -4.20
N GLN A 127 13.34 23.48 -5.47
CA GLN A 127 14.76 23.33 -5.87
C GLN A 127 15.70 24.27 -5.09
N ASN A 128 15.22 25.43 -4.70
CA ASN A 128 15.99 26.41 -3.94
C ASN A 128 16.41 25.88 -2.53
N LEU A 129 15.78 24.82 -2.05
CA LEU A 129 16.07 24.20 -0.76
C LEU A 129 17.21 23.17 -0.82
N LYS A 130 17.64 22.76 -2.02
CA LYS A 130 18.65 21.71 -2.20
C LYS A 130 19.93 21.93 -1.41
N SER A 131 20.41 23.18 -1.37
CA SER A 131 21.64 23.53 -0.63
C SER A 131 21.45 23.72 0.88
N ALA A 132 20.20 23.75 1.35
CA ALA A 132 19.84 23.98 2.75
C ALA A 132 19.53 22.68 3.52
N VAL A 133 19.53 21.52 2.84
CA VAL A 133 19.24 20.20 3.42
C VAL A 133 20.34 19.21 3.04
N SER A 134 20.37 18.06 3.76
CA SER A 134 21.30 16.97 3.46
C SER A 134 20.95 16.29 2.13
N SER A 135 21.96 15.65 1.50
CA SER A 135 21.73 14.91 0.25
C SER A 135 20.75 13.75 0.43
N GLN A 136 20.81 13.06 1.57
CA GLN A 136 19.91 11.94 1.89
C GLN A 136 18.46 12.43 2.02
N PHE A 137 18.23 13.53 2.73
CA PHE A 137 16.91 14.13 2.83
C PHE A 137 16.41 14.64 1.47
N TRP A 138 17.32 15.19 0.65
CA TRP A 138 16.98 15.60 -0.71
C TRP A 138 16.50 14.42 -1.57
N ASP A 139 17.18 13.29 -1.50
CA ASP A 139 16.76 12.06 -2.16
C ASP A 139 15.38 11.60 -1.67
N ASP A 140 15.12 11.66 -0.35
CA ASP A 140 13.83 11.29 0.24
C ASP A 140 12.67 12.10 -0.34
N ILE A 141 12.82 13.43 -0.43
CA ILE A 141 11.72 14.33 -0.84
C ILE A 141 11.54 14.40 -2.36
N THR A 142 12.61 14.23 -3.15
CA THR A 142 12.53 14.23 -4.62
C THR A 142 12.02 12.90 -5.18
N HIS A 143 12.10 11.81 -4.41
CA HIS A 143 11.52 10.51 -4.73
C HIS A 143 10.31 10.16 -3.85
N TYR A 144 9.77 11.14 -3.09
CA TYR A 144 8.69 10.90 -2.13
C TYR A 144 7.74 9.78 -2.57
N GLU A 145 7.47 8.81 -1.67
CA GLU A 145 6.83 7.56 -2.03
C GLU A 145 5.87 7.08 -0.90
N GLY A 146 4.66 6.66 -1.29
CA GLY A 146 3.61 6.26 -0.35
C GLY A 146 3.96 5.06 0.51
N ASN A 147 4.70 4.06 0.00
CA ASN A 147 5.10 2.91 0.83
C ASN A 147 6.05 3.35 1.95
N ALA A 148 7.04 4.20 1.64
CA ALA A 148 7.95 4.74 2.66
C ALA A 148 7.17 5.58 3.70
N ASN A 149 6.23 6.39 3.26
CA ASN A 149 5.37 7.16 4.15
C ASN A 149 4.46 6.27 5.00
N GLY A 150 3.97 5.15 4.47
CA GLY A 150 3.22 4.13 5.22
C GLY A 150 4.02 3.57 6.40
N PHE A 151 5.28 3.21 6.16
CA PHE A 151 6.18 2.76 7.21
C PHE A 151 6.43 3.86 8.26
N ARG A 152 6.63 5.11 7.82
CA ARG A 152 6.78 6.26 8.70
C ARG A 152 5.53 6.48 9.56
N ILE A 153 4.32 6.49 9.00
CA ILE A 153 3.07 6.65 9.75
C ILE A 153 2.95 5.63 10.88
N LEU A 154 3.37 4.40 10.65
CA LEU A 154 3.27 3.31 11.62
C LEU A 154 4.35 3.34 12.71
N THR A 155 5.53 3.86 12.40
CA THR A 155 6.71 3.76 13.29
C THR A 155 7.15 5.07 13.90
N HIS A 156 6.89 6.20 13.22
CA HIS A 156 7.33 7.52 13.67
C HIS A 156 6.63 7.97 14.96
N ARG A 157 7.39 8.60 15.83
CA ARG A 157 6.88 9.18 17.06
C ARG A 157 6.42 10.62 16.82
N PHE A 158 5.21 10.79 16.35
CA PHE A 158 4.62 12.12 16.27
C PHE A 158 4.50 12.80 17.65
N LYS A 159 4.50 14.13 17.68
CA LYS A 159 4.45 14.93 18.91
C LYS A 159 3.25 14.53 19.79
N GLY A 160 3.51 14.29 21.07
CA GLY A 160 2.49 13.83 22.00
C GLY A 160 2.10 12.35 21.88
N ARG A 161 2.73 11.59 20.98
CA ARG A 161 2.49 10.16 20.84
C ARG A 161 3.50 9.32 21.62
N ARG A 162 3.14 8.06 21.90
CA ARG A 162 4.02 7.08 22.54
C ARG A 162 5.17 6.68 21.60
N GLN A 163 6.25 6.19 22.18
CA GLN A 163 7.35 5.61 21.42
C GLN A 163 6.85 4.41 20.59
N GLY A 164 7.39 4.25 19.37
CA GLY A 164 7.03 3.17 18.44
C GLY A 164 5.74 3.43 17.66
N GLY A 165 5.23 4.67 17.64
CA GLY A 165 4.08 5.05 16.83
C GLY A 165 2.83 4.22 17.15
N PHE A 166 2.40 3.39 16.19
CA PHE A 166 1.28 2.45 16.33
C PHE A 166 1.63 1.23 17.19
N VAL A 167 2.91 1.00 17.49
CA VAL A 167 3.39 -0.14 18.28
C VAL A 167 2.99 -1.48 17.65
N MET A 168 3.29 -1.62 16.37
CA MET A 168 3.02 -2.83 15.60
C MET A 168 4.02 -3.95 15.90
N THR A 169 3.68 -5.19 15.59
CA THR A 169 4.61 -6.32 15.65
C THR A 169 5.66 -6.20 14.54
N TYR A 170 6.84 -6.74 14.79
CA TYR A 170 7.92 -6.73 13.80
C TYR A 170 7.57 -7.45 12.50
N PRO A 171 6.92 -8.64 12.50
CA PRO A 171 6.53 -9.30 11.25
C PRO A 171 5.55 -8.47 10.41
N MET A 172 4.59 -7.80 11.06
CA MET A 172 3.65 -6.92 10.36
C MET A 172 4.38 -5.73 9.73
N LEU A 173 5.31 -5.08 10.45
CA LEU A 173 6.11 -3.98 9.90
C LEU A 173 7.00 -4.41 8.73
N ALA A 174 7.57 -5.62 8.79
CA ALA A 174 8.37 -6.15 7.68
C ALA A 174 7.49 -6.47 6.45
N ALA A 175 6.27 -6.95 6.67
CA ALA A 175 5.36 -7.37 5.60
C ALA A 175 4.84 -6.22 4.73
N ILE A 176 4.85 -4.97 5.23
CA ILE A 176 4.44 -3.80 4.44
C ILE A 176 5.55 -3.18 3.60
N VAL A 177 6.81 -3.51 3.85
CA VAL A 177 7.94 -2.86 3.16
C VAL A 177 8.28 -3.61 1.88
N LYS A 178 7.60 -3.25 0.80
CA LYS A 178 7.74 -3.83 -0.54
C LYS A 178 9.13 -3.59 -1.14
N TYR A 179 9.72 -2.43 -0.86
CA TYR A 179 11.00 -1.98 -1.41
C TYR A 179 12.00 -1.72 -0.26
N PRO A 180 12.64 -2.76 0.32
CA PRO A 180 13.41 -2.63 1.55
C PRO A 180 14.79 -1.99 1.34
N PHE A 181 14.81 -0.77 0.79
CA PHE A 181 16.02 0.02 0.54
C PHE A 181 15.77 1.52 0.64
N ALA A 182 16.88 2.27 0.83
CA ALA A 182 16.87 3.72 0.98
C ALA A 182 16.53 4.45 -0.33
N SER A 183 16.05 5.68 -0.23
CA SER A 183 15.65 6.55 -1.35
C SER A 183 16.74 6.77 -2.40
N SER A 184 18.01 6.86 -2.00
CA SER A 184 19.15 6.97 -2.90
C SER A 184 19.32 5.78 -3.86
N LEU A 185 18.62 4.67 -3.62
CA LEU A 185 18.59 3.47 -4.47
C LEU A 185 17.30 3.35 -5.29
N ALA A 186 16.41 4.36 -5.25
CA ALA A 186 15.10 4.32 -5.89
C ALA A 186 15.17 4.26 -7.43
N GLY A 187 16.27 4.75 -8.03
CA GLY A 187 16.45 4.76 -9.48
C GLY A 187 15.32 5.49 -10.22
N ASP A 188 15.16 5.18 -11.50
CA ASP A 188 14.15 5.81 -12.37
C ASP A 188 12.70 5.44 -11.97
N HIS A 189 12.51 4.35 -11.24
CA HIS A 189 11.20 3.91 -10.76
C HIS A 189 10.69 4.71 -9.56
N GLY A 190 11.58 5.43 -8.86
CA GLY A 190 11.25 6.28 -7.72
C GLY A 190 10.69 5.54 -6.50
N LYS A 191 10.83 4.19 -6.44
CA LYS A 191 10.28 3.37 -5.36
C LYS A 191 11.34 3.05 -4.31
N PHE A 192 10.99 3.21 -3.02
CA PHE A 192 11.82 2.86 -1.87
C PHE A 192 10.94 2.60 -0.64
N GLY A 193 11.48 2.07 0.47
CA GLY A 193 10.66 1.54 1.54
C GLY A 193 10.70 2.30 2.86
N PHE A 194 11.65 3.21 3.05
CA PHE A 194 11.78 4.01 4.27
C PHE A 194 12.59 5.27 4.02
N PHE A 195 12.16 6.38 4.62
CA PHE A 195 12.93 7.62 4.60
C PHE A 195 14.20 7.49 5.45
N THR A 196 15.14 8.38 5.25
CA THR A 196 16.39 8.45 6.03
C THR A 196 16.12 8.49 7.54
N SER A 197 15.09 9.19 7.97
CA SER A 197 14.66 9.26 9.37
C SER A 197 14.19 7.92 9.96
N GLU A 198 13.64 7.02 9.14
CA GLU A 198 13.17 5.69 9.54
C GLU A 198 14.18 4.56 9.24
N ALA A 199 15.35 4.87 8.64
CA ALA A 199 16.36 3.87 8.26
C ALA A 199 16.83 3.01 9.46
N ALA A 200 17.16 3.63 10.59
CA ALA A 200 17.54 2.91 11.81
C ALA A 200 16.39 2.05 12.37
N THR A 201 15.14 2.49 12.20
CA THR A 201 13.95 1.73 12.59
C THR A 201 13.81 0.48 11.74
N TYR A 202 13.96 0.60 10.41
CA TYR A 202 13.89 -0.57 9.54
C TYR A 202 15.05 -1.53 9.77
N GLN A 203 16.26 -1.02 9.99
CA GLN A 203 17.41 -1.85 10.39
C GLN A 203 17.07 -2.68 11.62
N LYS A 204 16.48 -2.08 12.65
CA LYS A 204 16.06 -2.80 13.86
C LYS A 204 15.01 -3.88 13.56
N VAL A 205 14.06 -3.61 12.65
CA VAL A 205 13.09 -4.61 12.19
C VAL A 205 13.80 -5.76 11.50
N ALA A 206 14.73 -5.46 10.61
CA ALA A 206 15.49 -6.45 9.87
C ALA A 206 16.35 -7.33 10.79
N ASP A 207 17.05 -6.72 11.75
CA ASP A 207 17.90 -7.43 12.72
C ASP A 207 17.07 -8.35 13.63
N GLU A 208 15.91 -7.90 14.12
CA GLU A 208 15.01 -8.70 14.97
C GLU A 208 14.44 -9.92 14.23
N LEU A 209 14.22 -9.82 12.93
CA LEU A 209 13.64 -10.90 12.10
C LEU A 209 14.70 -11.70 11.32
N GLY A 210 15.97 -11.33 11.41
CA GLY A 210 17.04 -11.96 10.65
C GLY A 210 16.95 -11.73 9.14
N ILE A 211 16.39 -10.59 8.70
CA ILE A 211 16.30 -10.25 7.29
C ILE A 211 17.70 -9.93 6.75
N ARG A 212 18.10 -10.62 5.69
CA ARG A 212 19.46 -10.50 5.13
C ARG A 212 19.70 -9.09 4.56
N ARG A 213 20.74 -8.42 5.06
CA ARG A 213 21.27 -7.20 4.45
C ARG A 213 21.99 -7.55 3.15
N LEU A 214 21.72 -6.79 2.08
CA LEU A 214 22.28 -6.96 0.74
C LEU A 214 23.38 -5.93 0.43
N SER A 215 23.34 -4.74 1.07
CA SER A 215 24.38 -3.71 0.93
C SER A 215 25.56 -3.94 1.87
N ALA A 216 26.75 -3.53 1.44
CA ALA A 216 27.95 -3.55 2.30
C ALA A 216 27.89 -2.49 3.42
N GLU A 217 28.80 -2.57 4.37
CA GLU A 217 28.93 -1.55 5.42
C GLU A 217 29.36 -0.20 4.80
N GLY A 218 28.70 0.88 5.20
CA GLY A 218 28.92 2.22 4.64
C GLY A 218 28.15 2.54 3.36
N GLU A 219 27.53 1.55 2.71
CA GLU A 219 26.66 1.76 1.58
C GLU A 219 25.21 2.05 2.02
N PRO A 220 24.39 2.70 1.14
CA PRO A 220 22.97 2.89 1.39
C PRO A 220 22.28 1.57 1.73
N LEU A 221 21.39 1.60 2.72
CA LEU A 221 20.75 0.38 3.23
C LEU A 221 19.91 -0.30 2.15
N ARG A 222 20.14 -1.60 1.98
CA ARG A 222 19.36 -2.50 1.15
C ARG A 222 19.26 -3.86 1.81
N TYR A 223 18.05 -4.38 1.89
CA TYR A 223 17.75 -5.69 2.48
C TYR A 223 17.01 -6.59 1.49
N ALA A 224 17.00 -7.89 1.76
CA ALA A 224 16.09 -8.82 1.09
C ALA A 224 14.65 -8.50 1.47
N ARG A 225 13.71 -8.85 0.62
CA ARG A 225 12.27 -8.75 0.93
C ARG A 225 11.89 -9.81 1.97
N HIS A 226 11.07 -9.42 2.94
CA HIS A 226 10.51 -10.38 3.89
C HIS A 226 9.51 -11.31 3.19
N PRO A 227 9.46 -12.63 3.48
CA PRO A 227 8.58 -13.57 2.78
C PRO A 227 7.11 -13.16 2.72
N LEU A 228 6.57 -12.53 3.76
CA LEU A 228 5.17 -12.10 3.81
C LEU A 228 4.85 -10.92 2.87
N VAL A 229 5.85 -10.17 2.43
CA VAL A 229 5.66 -9.06 1.46
C VAL A 229 5.06 -9.58 0.16
N TYR A 230 5.49 -10.75 -0.29
CA TYR A 230 5.00 -11.34 -1.54
C TYR A 230 3.50 -11.67 -1.49
N MET A 231 2.99 -12.05 -0.31
CA MET A 231 1.55 -12.30 -0.11
C MET A 231 0.75 -10.99 -0.09
N VAL A 232 1.30 -9.93 0.54
CA VAL A 232 0.67 -8.60 0.56
C VAL A 232 0.62 -8.03 -0.85
N GLU A 233 1.74 -8.09 -1.59
CA GLU A 233 1.82 -7.65 -2.97
C GLU A 233 0.85 -8.42 -3.88
N ALA A 234 0.80 -9.74 -3.79
CA ALA A 234 -0.13 -10.55 -4.59
C ALA A 234 -1.60 -10.23 -4.29
N ALA A 235 -1.94 -10.00 -3.01
CA ALA A 235 -3.29 -9.60 -2.64
C ALA A 235 -3.68 -8.25 -3.23
N ASP A 236 -2.76 -7.28 -3.23
CA ASP A 236 -2.95 -5.97 -3.84
C ASP A 236 -3.08 -6.08 -5.36
N ASP A 237 -2.16 -6.78 -6.03
CA ASP A 237 -2.17 -6.98 -7.48
C ASP A 237 -3.49 -7.63 -7.96
N ILE A 238 -3.99 -8.66 -7.26
CA ILE A 238 -5.25 -9.33 -7.56
C ILE A 238 -6.43 -8.35 -7.42
N CYS A 239 -6.53 -7.67 -6.28
CA CYS A 239 -7.64 -6.76 -6.02
C CYS A 239 -7.60 -5.55 -6.94
N TYR A 240 -6.44 -4.91 -7.10
CA TYR A 240 -6.30 -3.71 -7.91
C TYR A 240 -6.78 -3.93 -9.35
N GLU A 241 -6.25 -4.94 -10.05
CA GLU A 241 -6.57 -5.18 -11.46
C GLU A 241 -8.03 -5.59 -11.65
N ILE A 242 -8.52 -6.52 -10.83
CA ILE A 242 -9.86 -7.11 -11.03
C ILE A 242 -10.98 -6.17 -10.59
N MET A 243 -10.76 -5.38 -9.52
CA MET A 243 -11.75 -4.39 -9.10
C MET A 243 -11.83 -3.19 -10.03
N ASP A 244 -10.73 -2.77 -10.65
CA ASP A 244 -10.72 -1.71 -11.64
C ASP A 244 -11.54 -2.09 -12.89
N ILE A 245 -11.51 -3.37 -13.29
CA ILE A 245 -12.35 -3.89 -14.38
C ILE A 245 -13.83 -3.85 -13.99
N GLU A 246 -14.20 -4.27 -12.77
CA GLU A 246 -15.58 -4.19 -12.28
C GLU A 246 -16.07 -2.75 -12.21
N ASP A 247 -15.29 -1.85 -11.62
CA ASP A 247 -15.67 -0.44 -11.52
C ASP A 247 -15.80 0.23 -12.88
N SER A 248 -14.97 -0.17 -13.85
CA SER A 248 -15.05 0.32 -15.24
C SER A 248 -16.33 -0.12 -15.92
N HIS A 249 -16.82 -1.32 -15.62
CA HIS A 249 -18.15 -1.77 -16.08
C HIS A 249 -19.26 -0.91 -15.47
N LYS A 250 -19.25 -0.72 -14.15
CA LYS A 250 -20.23 0.14 -13.45
C LYS A 250 -20.27 1.56 -14.00
N LEU A 251 -19.11 2.11 -14.37
CA LEU A 251 -18.94 3.44 -14.95
C LEU A 251 -19.20 3.46 -16.46
N LYS A 252 -19.53 2.33 -17.09
CA LYS A 252 -19.78 2.19 -18.54
C LYS A 252 -18.58 2.58 -19.41
N ILE A 253 -17.35 2.43 -18.87
CA ILE A 253 -16.10 2.56 -19.61
C ILE A 253 -15.85 1.28 -20.42
N LEU A 254 -16.16 0.13 -19.81
CA LEU A 254 -16.21 -1.17 -20.47
C LEU A 254 -17.66 -1.64 -20.60
N SER A 255 -18.00 -2.24 -21.74
CA SER A 255 -19.29 -2.93 -21.93
C SER A 255 -19.32 -4.22 -21.10
N PHE A 256 -20.53 -4.79 -20.93
CA PHE A 256 -20.69 -6.10 -20.28
C PHE A 256 -19.89 -7.19 -21.00
N ASP A 257 -20.00 -7.26 -22.34
CA ASP A 257 -19.31 -8.28 -23.14
C ASP A 257 -17.80 -8.18 -23.00
N GLU A 258 -17.24 -6.96 -23.07
CA GLU A 258 -15.80 -6.74 -22.86
C GLU A 258 -15.35 -7.16 -21.45
N THR A 259 -16.14 -6.83 -20.44
CA THR A 259 -15.86 -7.20 -19.04
C THR A 259 -15.93 -8.70 -18.83
N ALA A 260 -16.98 -9.35 -19.37
CA ALA A 260 -17.14 -10.80 -19.27
C ALA A 260 -16.03 -11.55 -20.01
N ASP A 261 -15.61 -11.08 -21.20
CA ASP A 261 -14.50 -11.68 -21.95
C ASP A 261 -13.17 -11.59 -21.20
N LEU A 262 -12.88 -10.45 -20.55
CA LEU A 262 -11.69 -10.29 -19.72
C LEU A 262 -11.71 -11.25 -18.52
N LEU A 263 -12.80 -11.27 -17.75
CA LEU A 263 -12.91 -12.11 -16.55
C LEU A 263 -12.95 -13.60 -16.89
N LEU A 264 -13.66 -14.00 -17.93
CA LEU A 264 -13.71 -15.40 -18.37
C LEU A 264 -12.41 -15.84 -19.04
N GLY A 265 -11.57 -14.91 -19.49
CA GLY A 265 -10.26 -15.19 -20.08
C GLY A 265 -9.32 -15.98 -19.18
N PHE A 266 -9.52 -15.96 -17.87
CA PHE A 266 -8.74 -16.73 -16.89
C PHE A 266 -9.07 -18.23 -16.85
N PHE A 267 -10.05 -18.70 -17.62
CA PHE A 267 -10.56 -20.07 -17.54
C PHE A 267 -10.53 -20.79 -18.88
N ASP A 268 -10.38 -22.10 -18.83
CA ASP A 268 -10.60 -22.96 -20.00
C ASP A 268 -12.08 -23.01 -20.41
N GLU A 269 -12.38 -23.47 -21.62
CA GLU A 269 -13.75 -23.50 -22.14
C GLU A 269 -14.71 -24.36 -21.30
N THR A 270 -14.22 -25.41 -20.66
CA THR A 270 -15.04 -26.25 -19.78
C THR A 270 -15.49 -25.47 -18.55
N THR A 271 -14.56 -24.75 -17.93
CA THR A 271 -14.82 -23.93 -16.75
C THR A 271 -15.66 -22.70 -17.08
N LYS A 272 -15.42 -22.03 -18.23
CA LYS A 272 -16.27 -20.95 -18.73
C LYS A 272 -17.72 -21.40 -18.87
N ASN A 273 -17.95 -22.57 -19.46
CA ASN A 273 -19.29 -23.11 -19.61
C ASN A 273 -19.96 -23.44 -18.25
N LYS A 274 -19.20 -23.91 -17.27
CA LYS A 274 -19.72 -24.11 -15.91
C LYS A 274 -20.10 -22.79 -15.25
N ILE A 275 -19.28 -21.74 -15.39
CA ILE A 275 -19.57 -20.41 -14.85
C ILE A 275 -20.84 -19.85 -15.49
N ARG A 276 -20.96 -19.91 -16.83
CA ARG A 276 -22.16 -19.47 -17.55
C ARG A 276 -23.41 -20.26 -17.15
N GLN A 277 -23.28 -21.59 -17.02
CA GLN A 277 -24.40 -22.43 -16.59
C GLN A 277 -24.84 -22.07 -15.16
N ARG A 278 -23.92 -21.80 -14.26
CA ARG A 278 -24.21 -21.38 -12.89
C ARG A 278 -24.96 -20.04 -12.85
N ILE A 279 -24.57 -19.08 -13.69
CA ILE A 279 -25.29 -17.80 -13.85
C ILE A 279 -26.76 -18.04 -14.26
N ILE A 280 -27.02 -18.99 -15.19
CA ILE A 280 -28.35 -19.36 -15.64
C ILE A 280 -29.11 -20.08 -14.52
N ASP A 281 -28.48 -21.06 -13.86
CA ASP A 281 -29.13 -21.87 -12.81
C ASP A 281 -29.52 -21.05 -11.57
N GLU A 282 -28.76 -19.99 -11.28
CA GLU A 282 -29.06 -19.05 -10.19
C GLU A 282 -29.92 -17.86 -10.63
N GLU A 283 -30.40 -17.86 -11.86
CA GLU A 283 -31.26 -16.83 -12.43
C GLU A 283 -30.68 -15.39 -12.30
N LEU A 284 -29.35 -15.25 -12.42
CA LEU A 284 -28.68 -13.96 -12.37
C LEU A 284 -28.95 -13.19 -13.68
N THR A 285 -29.95 -12.29 -13.66
CA THR A 285 -30.36 -11.50 -14.84
C THR A 285 -29.73 -10.11 -14.88
N ASP A 286 -29.26 -9.60 -13.77
CA ASP A 286 -28.56 -8.30 -13.69
C ASP A 286 -27.09 -8.44 -14.11
N GLU A 287 -26.65 -7.60 -15.05
CA GLU A 287 -25.27 -7.65 -15.57
C GLU A 287 -24.24 -7.40 -14.49
N ASN A 288 -24.49 -6.51 -13.52
CA ASN A 288 -23.55 -6.24 -12.44
C ASN A 288 -23.40 -7.48 -11.54
N GLU A 289 -24.52 -8.18 -11.23
CA GLU A 289 -24.45 -9.42 -10.43
C GLU A 289 -23.70 -10.53 -11.17
N GLN A 290 -23.84 -10.62 -12.49
CA GLN A 290 -23.04 -11.56 -13.29
C GLN A 290 -21.54 -11.22 -13.24
N VAL A 291 -21.18 -9.93 -13.35
CA VAL A 291 -19.78 -9.47 -13.22
C VAL A 291 -19.24 -9.76 -11.82
N VAL A 292 -20.01 -9.49 -10.76
CA VAL A 292 -19.64 -9.82 -9.37
C VAL A 292 -19.35 -11.32 -9.20
N TYR A 293 -20.17 -12.19 -9.78
CA TYR A 293 -19.95 -13.64 -9.72
C TYR A 293 -18.67 -14.04 -10.48
N MET A 294 -18.49 -13.56 -11.73
CA MET A 294 -17.30 -13.84 -12.52
C MET A 294 -16.03 -13.33 -11.83
N ARG A 295 -16.07 -12.13 -11.25
CA ARG A 295 -14.97 -11.55 -10.44
C ARG A 295 -14.59 -12.47 -9.30
N ALA A 296 -15.56 -12.96 -8.52
CA ALA A 296 -15.30 -13.86 -7.41
C ALA A 296 -14.60 -15.16 -7.86
N CYS A 297 -15.01 -15.70 -9.02
CA CYS A 297 -14.33 -16.85 -9.61
C CYS A 297 -12.86 -16.55 -9.98
N VAL A 298 -12.59 -15.37 -10.57
CA VAL A 298 -11.24 -14.95 -10.96
C VAL A 298 -10.34 -14.75 -9.73
N ILE A 299 -10.84 -14.06 -8.70
CA ILE A 299 -10.08 -13.84 -7.45
C ILE A 299 -9.66 -15.20 -6.87
N GLY A 300 -10.59 -16.14 -6.68
CA GLY A 300 -10.26 -17.47 -6.16
C GLY A 300 -9.30 -18.27 -7.06
N LYS A 301 -9.36 -18.07 -8.38
CA LYS A 301 -8.40 -18.67 -9.32
C LYS A 301 -7.01 -18.08 -9.12
N LEU A 302 -6.87 -16.75 -9.08
CA LEU A 302 -5.59 -16.06 -8.90
C LEU A 302 -4.98 -16.31 -7.51
N GLU A 303 -5.80 -16.35 -6.44
CA GLU A 303 -5.35 -16.78 -5.10
C GLU A 303 -4.67 -18.15 -5.16
N ASN A 304 -5.33 -19.15 -5.76
CA ASN A 304 -4.76 -20.49 -5.88
C ASN A 304 -3.46 -20.52 -6.69
N GLU A 305 -3.38 -19.78 -7.78
CA GLU A 305 -2.17 -19.68 -8.61
C GLU A 305 -1.02 -19.01 -7.84
N CYS A 306 -1.28 -17.92 -7.10
CA CYS A 306 -0.27 -17.26 -6.27
C CYS A 306 0.21 -18.13 -5.11
N VAL A 307 -0.69 -18.90 -4.47
CA VAL A 307 -0.32 -19.90 -3.45
C VAL A 307 0.62 -20.94 -4.04
N LYS A 308 0.32 -21.45 -5.24
CA LYS A 308 1.19 -22.39 -5.94
C LYS A 308 2.56 -21.76 -6.26
N ALA A 309 2.57 -20.57 -6.84
CA ALA A 309 3.81 -19.85 -7.16
C ALA A 309 4.69 -19.65 -5.91
N PHE A 310 4.09 -19.27 -4.76
CA PHE A 310 4.83 -19.15 -3.50
C PHE A 310 5.48 -20.47 -3.06
N LEU A 311 4.74 -21.57 -3.13
CA LEU A 311 5.22 -22.88 -2.70
C LEU A 311 6.26 -23.50 -3.65
N ASP A 312 6.16 -23.18 -4.94
CA ASP A 312 7.12 -23.64 -5.94
C ASP A 312 8.46 -22.88 -5.80
N HIS A 313 8.44 -21.64 -5.29
CA HIS A 313 9.60 -20.79 -5.04
C HIS A 313 9.93 -20.57 -3.56
N GLU A 314 9.42 -21.43 -2.66
CA GLU A 314 9.57 -21.27 -1.21
C GLU A 314 11.04 -21.09 -0.79
N GLU A 315 11.96 -21.87 -1.35
CA GLU A 315 13.37 -21.82 -0.99
C GLU A 315 14.02 -20.49 -1.40
N GLU A 316 13.72 -19.99 -2.60
CA GLU A 316 14.24 -18.71 -3.09
C GLU A 316 13.68 -17.53 -2.29
N ILE A 317 12.39 -17.57 -1.94
CA ILE A 317 11.72 -16.56 -1.12
C ILE A 317 12.35 -16.52 0.27
N LEU A 318 12.55 -17.68 0.92
CA LEU A 318 13.17 -17.76 2.25
C LEU A 318 14.65 -17.36 2.20
N ALA A 319 15.36 -17.65 1.12
CA ALA A 319 16.74 -17.23 0.92
C ALA A 319 16.86 -15.72 0.59
N GLY A 320 15.75 -15.05 0.27
CA GLY A 320 15.71 -13.65 -0.17
C GLY A 320 16.38 -13.43 -1.53
N THR A 321 16.25 -14.40 -2.44
CA THR A 321 16.78 -14.37 -3.81
C THR A 321 15.70 -14.38 -4.89
N PHE A 322 14.44 -14.57 -4.49
CA PHE A 322 13.31 -14.53 -5.39
C PHE A 322 13.12 -13.13 -5.97
N GLU A 323 12.96 -13.03 -7.29
CA GLU A 323 12.77 -11.79 -8.03
C GLU A 323 11.35 -11.69 -8.61
N GLY A 324 10.83 -10.48 -8.73
CA GLY A 324 9.48 -10.21 -9.24
C GLY A 324 8.38 -10.35 -8.19
N ALA A 325 7.13 -10.40 -8.66
CA ALA A 325 5.92 -10.61 -7.86
C ALA A 325 5.39 -12.03 -8.08
N LEU A 326 4.57 -12.57 -7.15
CA LEU A 326 3.98 -13.90 -7.33
C LEU A 326 3.12 -13.98 -8.58
N ILE A 327 2.44 -12.89 -8.95
CA ILE A 327 1.60 -12.82 -10.14
C ILE A 327 2.40 -13.02 -11.45
N ASP A 328 3.69 -12.73 -11.45
CA ASP A 328 4.56 -12.93 -12.60
C ASP A 328 4.93 -14.42 -12.80
N HIS A 329 4.75 -15.24 -11.75
CA HIS A 329 5.15 -16.65 -11.70
C HIS A 329 3.97 -17.63 -11.67
N ILE A 330 2.74 -17.15 -11.90
CA ILE A 330 1.55 -18.00 -12.05
C ILE A 330 1.57 -18.76 -13.38
N SER A 331 0.65 -19.70 -13.56
CA SER A 331 0.55 -20.48 -14.80
C SER A 331 0.39 -19.58 -16.04
N GLU A 332 0.97 -19.97 -17.17
CA GLU A 332 1.08 -19.15 -18.38
C GLU A 332 -0.28 -18.64 -18.90
N HIS A 333 -1.29 -19.49 -18.87
CA HIS A 333 -2.64 -19.12 -19.32
C HIS A 333 -3.21 -17.95 -18.48
N GLU A 334 -3.18 -18.07 -17.18
CA GLU A 334 -3.70 -17.06 -16.22
C GLU A 334 -2.86 -15.78 -16.26
N ARG A 335 -1.53 -15.92 -16.42
CA ARG A 335 -0.63 -14.78 -16.59
C ARG A 335 -0.94 -13.99 -17.86
N ASN A 336 -1.20 -14.67 -18.99
CA ASN A 336 -1.56 -14.01 -20.23
C ASN A 336 -2.93 -13.31 -20.12
N ALA A 337 -3.89 -13.89 -19.42
CA ALA A 337 -5.17 -13.26 -19.13
C ALA A 337 -4.97 -12.00 -18.25
N TYR A 338 -4.16 -12.08 -17.20
CA TYR A 338 -3.82 -10.95 -16.34
C TYR A 338 -3.14 -9.81 -17.12
N ILE A 339 -2.16 -10.13 -17.96
CA ILE A 339 -1.50 -9.16 -18.85
C ILE A 339 -2.52 -8.49 -19.79
N THR A 340 -3.48 -9.24 -20.31
CA THR A 340 -4.54 -8.70 -21.17
C THR A 340 -5.40 -7.71 -20.41
N CYS A 341 -5.79 -8.01 -19.17
CA CYS A 341 -6.48 -7.09 -18.28
C CYS A 341 -5.67 -5.81 -18.08
N THR A 342 -4.40 -5.90 -17.70
CA THR A 342 -3.51 -4.75 -17.50
C THR A 342 -3.36 -3.88 -18.75
N GLN A 343 -3.29 -4.48 -19.94
CA GLN A 343 -3.24 -3.72 -21.20
C GLN A 343 -4.53 -2.95 -21.46
N VAL A 344 -5.70 -3.55 -21.20
CA VAL A 344 -6.99 -2.89 -21.32
C VAL A 344 -7.12 -1.78 -20.29
N SER A 345 -6.74 -2.03 -19.03
CA SER A 345 -6.77 -1.03 -17.96
C SER A 345 -5.93 0.19 -18.32
N ARG A 346 -4.69 0.00 -18.77
CA ARG A 346 -3.82 1.11 -19.22
C ARG A 346 -4.40 1.90 -20.39
N LYS A 347 -4.98 1.21 -21.37
CA LYS A 347 -5.44 1.84 -22.61
C LYS A 347 -6.82 2.51 -22.49
N LYS A 348 -7.75 1.91 -21.74
CA LYS A 348 -9.14 2.37 -21.69
C LYS A 348 -9.50 2.99 -20.34
N ILE A 349 -9.01 2.44 -19.22
CA ILE A 349 -9.41 2.85 -17.89
C ILE A 349 -8.60 4.08 -17.45
N TYR A 350 -7.29 3.92 -17.32
CA TYR A 350 -6.43 5.01 -16.81
C TYR A 350 -6.27 6.17 -17.79
N ALA A 351 -6.48 5.94 -19.08
CA ALA A 351 -6.56 6.98 -20.10
C ALA A 351 -7.96 7.60 -20.25
N SER A 352 -8.93 7.18 -19.45
CA SER A 352 -10.29 7.73 -19.51
C SER A 352 -10.35 9.16 -18.99
N LYS A 353 -11.25 9.97 -19.57
CA LYS A 353 -11.39 11.37 -19.19
C LYS A 353 -11.66 11.56 -17.68
N PRO A 354 -12.54 10.79 -16.99
CA PRO A 354 -12.77 10.97 -15.57
C PRO A 354 -11.53 10.76 -14.73
N VAL A 355 -10.66 9.78 -15.07
CA VAL A 355 -9.41 9.51 -14.36
C VAL A 355 -8.41 10.65 -14.61
N LEU A 356 -8.21 11.03 -15.87
CA LEU A 356 -7.29 12.12 -16.21
C LEU A 356 -7.69 13.48 -15.58
N ASP A 357 -8.98 13.78 -15.53
CA ASP A 357 -9.49 15.02 -14.94
C ASP A 357 -9.15 15.08 -13.43
N ILE A 358 -9.25 13.95 -12.70
CA ILE A 358 -8.89 13.93 -11.28
C ILE A 358 -7.38 13.96 -11.06
N GLU A 359 -6.62 13.30 -11.91
CA GLU A 359 -5.15 13.34 -11.84
C GLU A 359 -4.62 14.75 -12.03
N LEU A 360 -5.08 15.44 -13.07
CA LEU A 360 -4.66 16.83 -13.37
C LEU A 360 -5.10 17.80 -12.27
N SER A 361 -6.34 17.67 -11.79
CA SER A 361 -6.87 18.52 -10.72
C SER A 361 -6.14 18.27 -9.40
N GLY A 362 -5.96 17.00 -9.05
CA GLY A 362 -5.25 16.58 -7.85
C GLY A 362 -3.79 17.04 -7.84
N TYR A 363 -3.09 16.89 -8.96
CA TYR A 363 -1.74 17.42 -9.12
C TYR A 363 -1.68 18.94 -8.83
N LYS A 364 -2.61 19.72 -9.41
CA LYS A 364 -2.63 21.17 -9.23
C LYS A 364 -2.95 21.59 -7.80
N ILE A 365 -3.90 20.90 -7.14
CA ILE A 365 -4.25 21.14 -5.75
C ILE A 365 -3.03 20.86 -4.85
N MET A 366 -2.42 19.70 -5.01
CA MET A 366 -1.24 19.29 -4.23
C MET A 366 -0.06 20.25 -4.45
N ALA A 367 0.22 20.63 -5.69
CA ALA A 367 1.28 21.60 -6.01
C ALA A 367 1.05 22.95 -5.29
N THR A 368 -0.20 23.43 -5.26
CA THR A 368 -0.56 24.66 -4.54
C THR A 368 -0.36 24.53 -3.03
N LEU A 369 -0.78 23.41 -2.44
CA LEU A 369 -0.55 23.13 -1.01
C LEU A 369 0.94 23.09 -0.69
N MET A 370 1.74 22.44 -1.54
CA MET A 370 3.19 22.39 -1.40
C MET A 370 3.81 23.80 -1.40
N GLU A 371 3.44 24.63 -2.37
CA GLU A 371 3.95 26.01 -2.47
C GLU A 371 3.69 26.81 -1.19
N VAL A 372 2.45 26.81 -0.70
CA VAL A 372 2.07 27.67 0.44
C VAL A 372 2.57 27.14 1.78
N PHE A 373 2.52 25.82 2.03
CA PHE A 373 2.93 25.25 3.31
C PHE A 373 4.46 25.13 3.43
N ILE A 374 5.17 24.83 2.36
CA ILE A 374 6.63 24.78 2.37
C ILE A 374 7.20 26.21 2.52
N ASP A 375 6.66 27.22 1.82
CA ASP A 375 7.07 28.63 2.07
C ASP A 375 6.81 29.04 3.52
N ALA A 376 5.68 28.62 4.09
CA ALA A 376 5.36 28.91 5.48
C ALA A 376 6.32 28.23 6.46
N ALA A 377 6.75 26.99 6.21
CA ALA A 377 7.72 26.27 7.04
C ALA A 377 9.13 26.88 6.95
N VAL A 378 9.51 27.39 5.78
CA VAL A 378 10.79 28.07 5.56
C VAL A 378 10.80 29.47 6.18
N ASN A 379 9.67 30.19 6.09
CA ASN A 379 9.51 31.58 6.54
C ASN A 379 8.44 31.72 7.65
N PRO A 380 8.58 31.06 8.82
CA PRO A 380 7.51 30.95 9.81
C PRO A 380 7.19 32.26 10.50
N SER A 381 8.07 33.28 10.44
CA SER A 381 7.88 34.58 11.08
C SER A 381 6.90 35.51 10.33
N ARG A 382 6.63 35.25 9.04
CA ARG A 382 5.72 36.08 8.23
C ARG A 382 4.29 35.98 8.76
N PHE A 383 3.52 37.06 8.63
CA PHE A 383 2.14 37.10 9.13
C PHE A 383 1.28 35.97 8.54
N TYR A 384 1.29 35.81 7.21
CA TYR A 384 0.50 34.78 6.54
C TYR A 384 0.94 33.37 6.95
N SER A 385 2.25 33.12 7.02
CA SER A 385 2.82 31.83 7.44
C SER A 385 2.32 31.44 8.85
N LYS A 386 2.32 32.39 9.80
CA LYS A 386 1.81 32.16 11.17
C LYS A 386 0.34 31.75 11.19
N GLN A 387 -0.49 32.36 10.33
CA GLN A 387 -1.91 32.01 10.27
C GLN A 387 -2.11 30.63 9.63
N LEU A 388 -1.37 30.34 8.56
CA LEU A 388 -1.45 29.05 7.85
C LEU A 388 -0.98 27.90 8.74
N LEU A 389 0.16 28.04 9.39
CA LEU A 389 0.73 27.00 10.26
C LEU A 389 -0.14 26.70 11.47
N ARG A 390 -0.99 27.62 11.94
CA ARG A 390 -1.99 27.37 13.00
C ARG A 390 -3.06 26.35 12.58
N ARG A 391 -3.25 26.10 11.29
CA ARG A 391 -4.17 25.07 10.79
C ARG A 391 -3.56 23.67 10.92
N VAL A 392 -2.24 23.57 11.01
CA VAL A 392 -1.54 22.28 11.12
C VAL A 392 -1.80 21.67 12.50
N SER A 393 -2.19 20.41 12.54
CA SER A 393 -2.41 19.70 13.79
C SER A 393 -1.14 19.66 14.64
N SER A 394 -1.28 19.88 15.96
CA SER A 394 -0.17 19.90 16.91
C SER A 394 0.65 18.62 17.01
N GLN A 395 0.18 17.52 16.41
CA GLN A 395 0.96 16.29 16.32
C GLN A 395 2.17 16.40 15.36
N TYR A 396 2.12 17.31 14.39
CA TYR A 396 3.20 17.58 13.45
C TYR A 396 4.10 18.70 13.99
N ASP A 397 5.40 18.45 14.12
CA ASP A 397 6.33 19.38 14.78
C ASP A 397 6.86 20.45 13.81
N ILE A 398 5.96 21.31 13.35
CA ILE A 398 6.27 22.41 12.43
C ILE A 398 7.12 23.55 13.06
N GLU A 399 7.34 23.50 14.38
CA GLU A 399 8.14 24.47 15.14
C GLU A 399 9.56 23.94 15.41
N ASN A 400 9.91 22.74 14.91
CA ASN A 400 11.23 22.13 15.12
C ASN A 400 12.35 23.06 14.64
N GLU A 401 13.48 23.07 15.33
CA GLU A 401 14.65 23.89 14.95
C GLU A 401 15.28 23.43 13.64
N SER A 402 15.28 22.13 13.35
CA SER A 402 15.74 21.56 12.09
C SER A 402 14.80 21.89 10.93
N LEU A 403 15.36 22.42 9.85
CA LEU A 403 14.59 22.68 8.62
C LEU A 403 14.04 21.38 8.03
N GLU A 404 14.83 20.31 8.00
CA GLU A 404 14.41 19.00 7.46
C GLU A 404 13.22 18.43 8.22
N GLU A 405 13.25 18.49 9.56
CA GLU A 405 12.14 18.05 10.40
C GLU A 405 10.86 18.89 10.18
N ARG A 406 10.99 20.22 10.01
CA ARG A 406 9.83 21.07 9.67
C ARG A 406 9.25 20.75 8.31
N LEU A 407 10.11 20.55 7.30
CA LEU A 407 9.68 20.18 5.95
C LEU A 407 8.96 18.82 5.99
N MET A 408 9.52 17.85 6.72
CA MET A 408 8.91 16.54 6.86
C MET A 408 7.57 16.58 7.61
N ALA A 409 7.46 17.42 8.65
CA ALA A 409 6.20 17.64 9.36
C ALA A 409 5.11 18.23 8.46
N VAL A 410 5.48 19.12 7.52
CA VAL A 410 4.56 19.64 6.49
C VAL A 410 4.16 18.53 5.51
N LEU A 411 5.10 17.71 5.06
CA LEU A 411 4.80 16.58 4.18
C LEU A 411 3.89 15.56 4.86
N ASP A 412 4.13 15.23 6.11
CA ASP A 412 3.26 14.38 6.94
C ASP A 412 1.84 14.94 7.05
N TYR A 413 1.71 16.27 7.21
CA TYR A 413 0.41 16.95 7.29
C TYR A 413 -0.33 16.89 5.95
N ILE A 414 0.32 17.28 4.85
CA ILE A 414 -0.28 17.31 3.51
C ILE A 414 -0.65 15.89 3.06
N SER A 415 0.26 14.93 3.20
CA SER A 415 0.00 13.53 2.81
C SER A 415 -1.10 12.89 3.67
N GLY A 416 -1.26 13.35 4.89
CA GLY A 416 -2.32 12.91 5.81
C GLY A 416 -3.70 13.51 5.51
N MET A 417 -3.85 14.43 4.58
CA MET A 417 -5.15 14.97 4.17
C MET A 417 -5.97 13.93 3.41
N THR A 418 -7.29 14.09 3.40
CA THR A 418 -8.18 13.46 2.43
C THR A 418 -8.27 14.33 1.18
N ASP A 419 -8.76 13.79 0.07
CA ASP A 419 -8.95 14.55 -1.18
C ASP A 419 -9.88 15.75 -0.95
N ILE A 420 -10.96 15.54 -0.20
CA ILE A 420 -11.91 16.60 0.15
C ILE A 420 -11.23 17.68 1.00
N TYR A 421 -10.47 17.30 2.03
CA TYR A 421 -9.80 18.27 2.90
C TYR A 421 -8.68 19.02 2.19
N ALA A 422 -8.04 18.41 1.19
CA ALA A 422 -7.04 19.06 0.38
C ALA A 422 -7.64 20.08 -0.60
N LEU A 423 -8.89 19.87 -1.02
CA LEU A 423 -9.65 20.79 -1.88
C LEU A 423 -10.14 22.03 -1.11
N ASP A 424 -10.55 21.88 0.16
CA ASP A 424 -11.03 22.96 1.07
C ASP A 424 -9.89 23.91 1.53
#